data_29539a27e74f63deced977472bea78c0
#
_entry.id   29539a27e74f63deced977472bea78c0
#
_cell.length_a   1.000
_cell.length_b   1.000
_cell.length_c   1.000
_cell.angle_alpha   90.00
_cell.angle_beta   90.00
_cell.angle_gamma   90.00
#
_symmetry.space_group_name_H-M   'P 1'
#
loop_
_entity.id
_entity.type
_entity.pdbx_description
1 polymer ?
#
loop_
_entity_poly.entity_id
_entity_poly.type
_entity_poly.pdbx_seq_one_letter_code
_entity_poly.pdbx_strand_id
1 'polypeptide(L)'
;MVLFSIVILGCVANEGYINRPEEVEEFCIFNRNHNACNYAVSMATLCFLCSTAFLALDVYFPRISSVKDRKKAVVADIGVSVLWALVWFVGFCFLANQWQVSKQEDNPLDEGADAARAAIVFSFFSVFTWVSQCLLAVYRFKLGADSATFNQEYVDPNQQEALDEAPPTEE
;
A
#
# COMPACT_ATOMS: atom_id res chain seq x y z
N MET A 1 -7.71 -0.24 -0.09
CA MET A 1 -6.44 -0.08 -0.84
C MET A 1 -6.44 -0.85 -2.13
N VAL A 2 -6.74 -2.17 -2.11
CA VAL A 2 -6.83 -3.02 -3.32
C VAL A 2 -7.74 -2.41 -4.38
N LEU A 3 -8.94 -1.96 -4.00
CA LEU A 3 -9.89 -1.35 -4.95
C LEU A 3 -9.34 -0.09 -5.63
N PHE A 4 -8.71 0.81 -4.87
CA PHE A 4 -8.19 2.05 -5.43
C PHE A 4 -7.03 1.80 -6.40
N SER A 5 -6.13 0.88 -6.07
CA SER A 5 -5.04 0.49 -6.97
C SER A 5 -5.55 -0.15 -8.26
N ILE A 6 -6.59 -0.98 -8.21
CA ILE A 6 -7.23 -1.56 -9.40
C ILE A 6 -7.89 -0.47 -10.26
N VAL A 7 -8.60 0.48 -9.63
CA VAL A 7 -9.26 1.58 -10.38
C VAL A 7 -8.21 2.45 -11.07
N ILE A 8 -7.16 2.86 -10.36
CA ILE A 8 -6.08 3.68 -10.95
C ILE A 8 -5.40 2.92 -12.09
N LEU A 9 -5.07 1.63 -11.87
CA LEU A 9 -4.46 0.79 -12.88
C LEU A 9 -5.37 0.67 -14.12
N GLY A 10 -6.66 0.38 -13.93
CA GLY A 10 -7.63 0.24 -15.01
C GLY A 10 -7.82 1.54 -15.78
N CYS A 11 -7.97 2.68 -15.09
CA CYS A 11 -8.12 3.99 -15.73
C CYS A 11 -6.90 4.35 -16.59
N VAL A 12 -5.68 4.20 -16.05
CA VAL A 12 -4.48 4.64 -16.75
C VAL A 12 -4.03 3.63 -17.80
N ALA A 13 -4.15 2.32 -17.53
CA ALA A 13 -3.74 1.30 -18.50
C ALA A 13 -4.69 1.23 -19.71
N ASN A 14 -5.98 1.51 -19.51
CA ASN A 14 -7.00 1.41 -20.56
C ASN A 14 -7.18 2.72 -21.34
N GLU A 15 -7.22 3.85 -20.65
CA GLU A 15 -7.54 5.15 -21.25
C GLU A 15 -6.43 6.21 -21.09
N GLY A 16 -5.34 5.88 -20.40
CA GLY A 16 -4.22 6.78 -20.19
C GLY A 16 -3.30 6.91 -21.41
N TYR A 17 -3.34 5.93 -22.32
CA TYR A 17 -2.59 5.93 -23.56
C TYR A 17 -3.55 6.13 -24.72
N ILE A 18 -3.36 7.23 -25.46
CA ILE A 18 -4.21 7.59 -26.59
C ILE A 18 -3.46 7.27 -27.88
N ASN A 19 -4.09 6.45 -28.74
CA ASN A 19 -3.59 6.10 -30.05
C ASN A 19 -4.48 6.76 -31.11
N ARG A 20 -3.95 7.68 -31.89
CA ARG A 20 -4.65 8.33 -33.00
C ARG A 20 -4.12 7.86 -34.34
N PRO A 21 -5.01 7.67 -35.35
CA PRO A 21 -4.59 7.27 -36.69
C PRO A 21 -3.66 8.26 -37.38
N GLU A 22 -3.65 9.49 -36.93
CA GLU A 22 -2.84 10.59 -37.47
C GLU A 22 -1.44 10.69 -36.85
N GLU A 23 -1.22 10.01 -35.71
CA GLU A 23 0.06 10.00 -35.01
C GLU A 23 0.72 8.60 -35.11
N VAL A 24 2.04 8.59 -35.26
CA VAL A 24 2.82 7.35 -35.44
C VAL A 24 2.98 6.60 -34.14
N GLU A 25 2.88 7.27 -32.98
CA GLU A 25 3.06 6.70 -31.66
C GLU A 25 1.91 7.09 -30.72
N GLU A 26 1.54 6.17 -29.83
CA GLU A 26 0.63 6.45 -28.75
C GLU A 26 1.22 7.48 -27.76
N PHE A 27 0.41 8.33 -27.19
CA PHE A 27 0.86 9.32 -26.22
C PHE A 27 0.08 9.23 -24.90
N CYS A 28 0.76 9.61 -23.82
CA CYS A 28 0.14 9.65 -22.49
C CYS A 28 -0.74 10.88 -22.33
N ILE A 29 -1.93 10.71 -21.77
CA ILE A 29 -2.91 11.76 -21.51
C ILE A 29 -2.40 12.86 -20.58
N PHE A 30 -1.45 12.52 -19.68
CA PHE A 30 -0.82 13.48 -18.79
C PHE A 30 0.30 14.25 -19.52
N ASN A 31 -0.07 15.32 -20.21
CA ASN A 31 0.86 16.24 -20.89
C ASN A 31 1.81 15.53 -21.88
N ARG A 32 1.35 14.49 -22.56
CA ARG A 32 2.18 13.64 -23.45
C ARG A 32 3.43 13.05 -22.76
N ASN A 33 3.45 13.06 -21.41
CA ASN A 33 4.57 12.55 -20.64
C ASN A 33 4.41 11.06 -20.32
N HIS A 34 5.06 10.21 -21.11
CA HIS A 34 5.04 8.76 -20.91
C HIS A 34 5.48 8.35 -19.49
N ASN A 35 6.37 9.12 -18.85
CA ASN A 35 6.80 8.83 -17.50
C ASN A 35 5.66 8.93 -16.48
N ALA A 36 4.68 9.83 -16.71
CA ALA A 36 3.53 9.98 -15.83
C ALA A 36 2.60 8.75 -15.89
N CYS A 37 2.27 8.26 -17.09
CA CYS A 37 1.48 7.04 -17.25
C CYS A 37 2.24 5.80 -16.74
N ASN A 38 3.52 5.66 -17.09
CA ASN A 38 4.35 4.56 -16.62
C ASN A 38 4.47 4.55 -15.09
N TYR A 39 4.64 5.72 -14.46
CA TYR A 39 4.65 5.84 -13.01
C TYR A 39 3.32 5.38 -12.41
N ALA A 40 2.19 5.89 -12.92
CA ALA A 40 0.87 5.54 -12.41
C ALA A 40 0.59 4.04 -12.52
N VAL A 41 0.85 3.42 -13.67
CA VAL A 41 0.65 1.99 -13.91
C VAL A 41 1.57 1.15 -13.03
N SER A 42 2.87 1.49 -12.97
CA SER A 42 3.85 0.73 -12.17
C SER A 42 3.54 0.81 -10.68
N MET A 43 3.26 2.02 -10.16
CA MET A 43 2.95 2.19 -8.74
C MET A 43 1.61 1.58 -8.36
N ALA A 44 0.58 1.68 -9.21
CA ALA A 44 -0.71 1.03 -8.97
C ALA A 44 -0.57 -0.51 -8.95
N THR A 45 0.22 -1.08 -9.84
CA THR A 45 0.49 -2.53 -9.88
C THR A 45 1.22 -2.99 -8.62
N LEU A 46 2.31 -2.31 -8.25
CA LEU A 46 3.06 -2.64 -7.03
C LEU A 46 2.21 -2.46 -5.76
N CYS A 47 1.41 -1.40 -5.71
CA CYS A 47 0.48 -1.16 -4.60
C CYS A 47 -0.58 -2.25 -4.50
N PHE A 48 -1.12 -2.72 -5.63
CA PHE A 48 -2.07 -3.83 -5.68
C PHE A 48 -1.47 -5.11 -5.11
N LEU A 49 -0.28 -5.50 -5.59
CA LEU A 49 0.43 -6.68 -5.11
C LEU A 49 0.75 -6.59 -3.61
N CYS A 50 1.25 -5.43 -3.17
CA CYS A 50 1.56 -5.19 -1.77
C CYS A 50 0.31 -5.25 -0.89
N SER A 51 -0.77 -4.59 -1.29
CA SER A 51 -2.05 -4.60 -0.55
C SER A 51 -2.64 -6.01 -0.45
N THR A 52 -2.52 -6.81 -1.49
CA THR A 52 -2.96 -8.21 -1.49
C THR A 52 -2.12 -9.07 -0.55
N ALA A 53 -0.79 -8.85 -0.53
CA ALA A 53 0.10 -9.54 0.41
C ALA A 53 -0.23 -9.19 1.87
N PHE A 54 -0.48 -7.91 2.18
CA PHE A 54 -0.90 -7.51 3.53
C PHE A 54 -2.27 -8.06 3.92
N LEU A 55 -3.22 -8.11 3.00
CA LEU A 55 -4.50 -8.75 3.24
C LEU A 55 -4.33 -10.24 3.58
N ALA A 56 -3.46 -10.95 2.85
CA ALA A 56 -3.14 -12.33 3.16
C ALA A 56 -2.47 -12.47 4.54
N LEU A 57 -1.52 -11.59 4.87
CA LEU A 57 -0.90 -11.56 6.19
C LEU A 57 -1.91 -11.32 7.31
N ASP A 58 -2.86 -10.40 7.14
CA ASP A 58 -3.91 -10.12 8.13
C ASP A 58 -4.80 -11.36 8.36
N VAL A 59 -5.13 -12.11 7.32
CA VAL A 59 -5.90 -13.37 7.41
C VAL A 59 -5.09 -14.47 8.13
N TYR A 60 -3.78 -14.54 7.88
CA TYR A 60 -2.90 -15.51 8.53
C TYR A 60 -2.42 -15.08 9.92
N PHE A 61 -2.54 -13.79 10.27
CA PHE A 61 -2.02 -13.23 11.52
C PHE A 61 -2.46 -14.00 12.79
N PRO A 62 -3.72 -14.44 12.94
CA PRO A 62 -4.14 -15.22 14.11
C PRO A 62 -3.44 -16.58 14.24
N ARG A 63 -2.91 -17.11 13.13
CA ARG A 63 -2.21 -18.42 13.10
C ARG A 63 -0.71 -18.31 13.40
N ILE A 64 -0.17 -17.09 13.48
CA ILE A 64 1.24 -16.88 13.80
C ILE A 64 1.40 -17.08 15.32
N SER A 65 2.05 -18.16 15.72
CA SER A 65 2.31 -18.49 17.13
C SER A 65 3.50 -17.70 17.70
N SER A 66 4.46 -17.31 16.88
CA SER A 66 5.67 -16.60 17.30
C SER A 66 5.40 -15.11 17.58
N VAL A 67 5.65 -14.69 18.83
CA VAL A 67 5.54 -13.28 19.25
C VAL A 67 6.50 -12.37 18.49
N LYS A 68 7.70 -12.86 18.21
CA LYS A 68 8.74 -12.12 17.46
C LYS A 68 8.28 -11.82 16.03
N ASP A 69 7.62 -12.78 15.39
CA ASP A 69 7.15 -12.62 14.00
C ASP A 69 5.90 -11.73 13.93
N ARG A 70 5.00 -11.80 14.91
CA ARG A 70 3.89 -10.84 15.05
C ARG A 70 4.39 -9.40 15.17
N LYS A 71 5.39 -9.17 16.02
CA LYS A 71 6.00 -7.83 16.18
C LYS A 71 6.63 -7.34 14.89
N LYS A 72 7.38 -8.20 14.18
CA LYS A 72 7.98 -7.87 12.88
C LYS A 72 6.91 -7.53 11.84
N ALA A 73 5.82 -8.29 11.76
CA ALA A 73 4.73 -8.05 10.83
C ALA A 73 4.08 -6.69 11.05
N VAL A 74 3.80 -6.30 12.30
CA VAL A 74 3.21 -5.00 12.62
C VAL A 74 4.19 -3.85 12.32
N VAL A 75 5.47 -4.00 12.62
CA VAL A 75 6.48 -2.98 12.29
C VAL A 75 6.63 -2.83 10.77
N ALA A 76 6.62 -3.94 10.04
CA ALA A 76 6.65 -3.92 8.57
C ALA A 76 5.40 -3.21 7.99
N ASP A 77 4.21 -3.47 8.55
CA ASP A 77 2.96 -2.81 8.15
C ASP A 77 3.05 -1.28 8.35
N ILE A 78 3.57 -0.83 9.49
CA ILE A 78 3.80 0.61 9.75
C ILE A 78 4.75 1.20 8.70
N GLY A 79 5.91 0.58 8.49
CA GLY A 79 6.94 1.09 7.57
C GLY A 79 6.46 1.16 6.13
N VAL A 80 5.79 0.12 5.66
CA VAL A 80 5.25 0.05 4.30
C VAL A 80 4.08 1.04 4.12
N SER A 81 3.23 1.20 5.13
CA SER A 81 2.12 2.15 5.07
C SER A 81 2.60 3.60 4.98
N VAL A 82 3.64 3.97 5.72
CA VAL A 82 4.28 5.30 5.60
C VAL A 82 4.88 5.49 4.20
N LEU A 83 5.61 4.49 3.70
CA LEU A 83 6.22 4.55 2.37
C LEU A 83 5.16 4.77 1.28
N TRP A 84 4.08 3.98 1.29
CA TRP A 84 3.00 4.12 0.29
C TRP A 84 2.22 5.43 0.43
N ALA A 85 2.01 5.93 1.65
CA ALA A 85 1.40 7.24 1.85
C ALA A 85 2.22 8.35 1.17
N LEU A 86 3.55 8.32 1.31
CA LEU A 86 4.46 9.26 0.65
C LEU A 86 4.48 9.09 -0.87
N VAL A 87 4.55 7.85 -1.36
CA VAL A 87 4.55 7.55 -2.80
C VAL A 87 3.27 8.06 -3.46
N TRP A 88 2.10 7.80 -2.85
CA TRP A 88 0.83 8.29 -3.40
C TRP A 88 0.67 9.80 -3.27
N PHE A 89 1.20 10.43 -2.23
CA PHE A 89 1.20 11.88 -2.11
C PHE A 89 2.03 12.54 -3.22
N VAL A 90 3.25 12.05 -3.46
CA VAL A 90 4.10 12.52 -4.57
C VAL A 90 3.44 12.21 -5.91
N GLY A 91 2.87 11.01 -6.07
CA GLY A 91 2.15 10.60 -7.27
C GLY A 91 0.95 11.49 -7.58
N PHE A 92 0.13 11.79 -6.56
CA PHE A 92 -0.99 12.73 -6.69
C PHE A 92 -0.52 14.12 -7.17
N CYS A 93 0.49 14.69 -6.50
CA CYS A 93 1.04 15.99 -6.88
C CYS A 93 1.59 15.97 -8.31
N PHE A 94 2.29 14.92 -8.68
CA PHE A 94 2.87 14.77 -10.01
C PHE A 94 1.79 14.64 -11.11
N LEU A 95 0.83 13.74 -10.94
CA LEU A 95 -0.25 13.54 -11.91
C LEU A 95 -1.15 14.77 -12.02
N ALA A 96 -1.48 15.41 -10.89
CA ALA A 96 -2.27 16.65 -10.90
C ALA A 96 -1.55 17.78 -11.61
N ASN A 97 -0.23 17.94 -11.39
CA ASN A 97 0.57 18.94 -12.08
C ASN A 97 0.61 18.67 -13.59
N GLN A 98 0.90 17.43 -14.01
CA GLN A 98 0.95 17.07 -15.43
C GLN A 98 -0.40 17.29 -16.12
N TRP A 99 -1.51 17.01 -15.41
CA TRP A 99 -2.86 17.27 -15.90
C TRP A 99 -3.13 18.77 -16.07
N GLN A 100 -2.73 19.60 -15.11
CA GLN A 100 -2.93 21.06 -15.17
C GLN A 100 -2.11 21.74 -16.27
N VAL A 101 -0.91 21.24 -16.56
CA VAL A 101 -0.02 21.76 -17.58
C VAL A 101 -0.39 21.25 -18.98
N SER A 102 -1.16 20.18 -19.07
CA SER A 102 -1.66 19.62 -20.34
C SER A 102 -2.50 20.66 -21.09
N LYS A 103 -2.20 20.86 -22.37
CA LYS A 103 -2.88 21.83 -23.21
C LYS A 103 -4.10 21.19 -23.89
N GLN A 104 -5.15 21.99 -24.09
CA GLN A 104 -6.34 21.57 -24.85
C GLN A 104 -5.97 21.17 -26.29
N GLU A 105 -4.91 21.75 -26.85
CA GLU A 105 -4.40 21.42 -28.18
C GLU A 105 -3.88 19.99 -28.28
N ASP A 106 -3.36 19.45 -27.17
CA ASP A 106 -2.83 18.08 -27.10
C ASP A 106 -3.93 17.02 -27.06
N ASN A 107 -5.13 17.37 -26.57
CA ASN A 107 -6.29 16.49 -26.51
C ASN A 107 -7.58 17.25 -26.79
N PRO A 108 -7.85 17.68 -28.06
CA PRO A 108 -9.00 18.50 -28.41
C PRO A 108 -10.35 17.77 -28.25
N LEU A 109 -10.37 16.45 -28.22
CA LEU A 109 -11.57 15.63 -28.04
C LEU A 109 -11.82 15.21 -26.59
N ASP A 110 -11.00 15.64 -25.62
CA ASP A 110 -11.05 15.26 -24.22
C ASP A 110 -11.10 13.72 -23.99
N GLU A 111 -10.48 12.95 -24.90
CA GLU A 111 -10.41 11.50 -24.79
C GLU A 111 -9.70 11.08 -23.50
N GLY A 112 -10.32 10.19 -22.72
CA GLY A 112 -9.75 9.69 -21.46
C GLY A 112 -9.67 10.72 -20.33
N ALA A 113 -10.22 11.93 -20.48
CA ALA A 113 -10.16 12.97 -19.46
C ALA A 113 -10.79 12.55 -18.13
N ASP A 114 -11.88 11.80 -18.19
CA ASP A 114 -12.55 11.29 -16.99
C ASP A 114 -11.71 10.23 -16.28
N ALA A 115 -11.02 9.38 -17.04
CA ALA A 115 -10.09 8.40 -16.49
C ALA A 115 -8.88 9.06 -15.81
N ALA A 116 -8.34 10.13 -16.42
CA ALA A 116 -7.26 10.91 -15.82
C ALA A 116 -7.69 11.59 -14.51
N ARG A 117 -8.85 12.21 -14.50
CA ARG A 117 -9.44 12.83 -13.29
C ARG A 117 -9.70 11.78 -12.21
N ALA A 118 -10.26 10.62 -12.58
CA ALA A 118 -10.50 9.51 -11.68
C ALA A 118 -9.16 9.02 -11.08
N ALA A 119 -8.12 8.81 -11.89
CA ALA A 119 -6.81 8.40 -11.40
C ALA A 119 -6.22 9.38 -10.38
N ILE A 120 -6.34 10.69 -10.61
CA ILE A 120 -5.88 11.73 -9.68
C ILE A 120 -6.67 11.68 -8.37
N VAL A 121 -8.01 11.60 -8.44
CA VAL A 121 -8.89 11.57 -7.27
C VAL A 121 -8.63 10.30 -6.43
N PHE A 122 -8.54 9.15 -7.05
CA PHE A 122 -8.24 7.90 -6.35
C PHE A 122 -6.82 7.84 -5.79
N SER A 123 -5.84 8.50 -6.44
CA SER A 123 -4.50 8.68 -5.88
C SER A 123 -4.53 9.50 -4.58
N PHE A 124 -5.33 10.57 -4.56
CA PHE A 124 -5.55 11.39 -3.38
C PHE A 124 -6.18 10.58 -2.23
N PHE A 125 -7.26 9.85 -2.50
CA PHE A 125 -7.87 8.99 -1.49
C PHE A 125 -6.96 7.85 -1.02
N SER A 126 -6.06 7.37 -1.88
CA SER A 126 -5.07 6.37 -1.50
C SER A 126 -4.13 6.86 -0.38
N VAL A 127 -3.78 8.15 -0.36
CA VAL A 127 -2.98 8.75 0.72
C VAL A 127 -3.69 8.56 2.07
N PHE A 128 -4.98 8.92 2.15
CA PHE A 128 -5.75 8.80 3.39
C PHE A 128 -5.90 7.35 3.86
N THR A 129 -6.11 6.43 2.92
CA THR A 129 -6.24 5.01 3.28
C THR A 129 -4.93 4.44 3.82
N TRP A 130 -3.79 4.81 3.26
CA TRP A 130 -2.49 4.38 3.77
C TRP A 130 -2.12 5.05 5.10
N VAL A 131 -2.48 6.32 5.30
CA VAL A 131 -2.34 7.01 6.60
C VAL A 131 -3.21 6.32 7.65
N SER A 132 -4.47 5.99 7.34
CA SER A 132 -5.36 5.27 8.25
C SER A 132 -4.82 3.89 8.61
N GLN A 133 -4.27 3.15 7.62
CA GLN A 133 -3.61 1.87 7.87
C GLN A 133 -2.42 2.02 8.81
N CYS A 134 -1.58 3.02 8.59
CA CYS A 134 -0.44 3.33 9.46
C CYS A 134 -0.90 3.58 10.91
N LEU A 135 -1.93 4.40 11.11
CA LEU A 135 -2.47 4.69 12.44
C LEU A 135 -3.01 3.43 13.13
N LEU A 136 -3.73 2.59 12.39
CA LEU A 136 -4.23 1.31 12.90
C LEU A 136 -3.07 0.36 13.27
N ALA A 137 -2.03 0.28 12.45
CA ALA A 137 -0.86 -0.54 12.74
C ALA A 137 -0.10 -0.04 13.98
N VAL A 138 0.07 1.28 14.15
CA VAL A 138 0.64 1.88 15.36
C VAL A 138 -0.22 1.57 16.59
N TYR A 139 -1.54 1.66 16.46
CA TYR A 139 -2.45 1.32 17.55
C TYR A 139 -2.34 -0.16 17.96
N ARG A 140 -2.31 -1.08 16.99
CA ARG A 140 -2.06 -2.51 17.22
C ARG A 140 -0.71 -2.74 17.92
N PHE A 141 0.33 -2.02 17.50
CA PHE A 141 1.64 -2.13 18.12
C PHE A 141 1.63 -1.69 19.58
N LYS A 142 0.99 -0.57 19.91
CA LYS A 142 0.86 -0.08 21.28
C LYS A 142 0.06 -1.06 22.16
N LEU A 143 -1.09 -1.53 21.69
CA LEU A 143 -1.88 -2.53 22.42
C LEU A 143 -1.09 -3.82 22.65
N GLY A 144 -0.32 -4.26 21.69
CA GLY A 144 0.51 -5.46 21.83
C GLY A 144 1.70 -5.26 22.78
N ALA A 145 2.21 -4.04 22.91
CA ALA A 145 3.27 -3.70 23.86
C ALA A 145 2.74 -3.58 25.29
N ASP A 146 1.53 -3.06 25.48
CA ASP A 146 0.88 -2.90 26.78
C ASP A 146 0.30 -4.23 27.30
N SER A 147 -0.26 -5.04 26.45
CA SER A 147 -0.66 -6.40 26.76
C SER A 147 0.54 -7.33 26.53
N ALA A 148 0.93 -8.13 27.51
CA ALA A 148 2.03 -9.11 27.48
C ALA A 148 2.22 -9.92 26.16
N THR A 149 1.43 -9.65 25.13
CA THR A 149 1.41 -10.29 23.81
C THR A 149 2.74 -10.18 23.06
N PHE A 150 3.53 -9.10 23.29
CA PHE A 150 4.88 -8.95 22.72
C PHE A 150 5.99 -9.14 23.77
N ASN A 151 5.66 -9.21 25.06
CA ASN A 151 6.62 -9.34 26.16
C ASN A 151 6.64 -10.73 26.76
N GLN A 152 5.62 -11.58 26.53
CA GLN A 152 5.74 -12.99 26.89
C GLN A 152 6.72 -13.66 25.92
N GLU A 153 7.94 -13.85 26.39
CA GLU A 153 8.80 -14.91 25.89
C GLU A 153 7.99 -16.21 26.01
N TYR A 154 7.81 -16.91 24.89
CA TYR A 154 7.14 -18.22 24.88
C TYR A 154 7.96 -19.14 25.79
N VAL A 155 7.51 -19.33 27.01
CA VAL A 155 8.01 -20.38 27.88
C VAL A 155 7.42 -21.67 27.31
N ASP A 156 8.30 -22.50 26.74
CA ASP A 156 7.95 -23.81 26.24
C ASP A 156 7.23 -24.57 27.39
N PRO A 157 5.99 -25.09 27.17
CA PRO A 157 5.28 -25.86 28.19
C PRO A 157 6.11 -26.99 28.80
N ASN A 158 7.00 -27.59 28.00
CA ASN A 158 7.94 -28.61 28.47
C ASN A 158 9.03 -28.08 29.42
N GLN A 159 9.39 -26.78 29.33
CA GLN A 159 10.33 -26.16 30.28
C GLN A 159 9.65 -25.81 31.59
N GLN A 160 8.35 -25.52 31.56
CA GLN A 160 7.58 -25.23 32.76
C GLN A 160 7.33 -26.52 33.58
N GLU A 161 7.02 -27.64 32.92
CA GLU A 161 6.95 -28.94 33.57
C GLU A 161 8.27 -29.37 34.24
N ALA A 162 9.42 -29.09 33.56
CA ALA A 162 10.74 -29.39 34.10
C ALA A 162 11.13 -28.51 35.31
N LEU A 163 10.57 -27.31 35.43
CA LEU A 163 10.78 -26.41 36.57
C LEU A 163 9.88 -26.79 37.76
N ASP A 164 8.69 -27.28 37.47
CA ASP A 164 7.73 -27.73 38.50
C ASP A 164 8.10 -29.13 39.07
N GLU A 165 8.83 -29.97 38.31
CA GLU A 165 9.37 -31.26 38.75
C GLU A 165 10.73 -31.20 39.47
N ALA A 166 11.34 -30.05 39.51
CA ALA A 166 12.61 -29.89 40.21
C ALA A 166 12.44 -30.04 41.72
N PRO A 167 13.11 -31.02 42.42
CA PRO A 167 12.96 -31.20 43.84
C PRO A 167 13.41 -29.96 44.60
N PRO A 168 12.77 -29.59 45.72
CA PRO A 168 13.16 -28.44 46.49
C PRO A 168 14.61 -28.65 46.98
N THR A 169 15.47 -27.65 46.64
CA THR A 169 16.83 -27.58 47.17
C THR A 169 16.72 -27.43 48.69
N GLU A 170 17.04 -28.50 49.40
CA GLU A 170 17.24 -28.43 50.86
C GLU A 170 18.41 -27.49 51.17
N GLU A 171 18.15 -26.39 51.88
CA GLU A 171 19.13 -25.60 52.63
C GLU A 171 19.34 -26.23 54.02
#